data_d6d9c9db105da8b4a39c96f73b67d908
#
_entry.id   d6d9c9db105da8b4a39c96f73b67d908
#
_cell.length_a   1.000
_cell.length_b   1.000
_cell.length_c   1.000
_cell.angle_alpha   90.00
_cell.angle_beta   90.00
_cell.angle_gamma   90.00
#
_symmetry.space_group_name_H-M   'P 1'
#
loop_
_entity.id
_entity.type
_entity.pdbx_description
1 polymer ?
#
loop_
_entity_poly.entity_id
_entity_poly.type
_entity_poly.pdbx_seq_one_letter_code
_entity_poly.pdbx_strand_id
1 'polypeptide(L)'
;PTREKIASSLNFFHGRVVAVTGGYIGDAPPYQGHVAVLDAASGRLLHVWNSLCSDRRELIDPSSCGESGSAIWGRAGAAIDSTTGDMYFATGNARWDGRANWGDAAIALDADATKIVDNYTPTNTDELGARDADLGSTSPALLGGGFVAQGGKDGTIRLVAWGRTRGPTPRKGGEAQVLSTPSGTDLFTAPAVMHAGSTTWVFAGDNGGTAAWTFSGGRLQERWKNRNGGTSPVIAGGLLYVYDPDGGLRIYTPETGQLVTKLDCGSGHWNSPIVVDGMVALPEGNSNQHRTSGVLDIWRYDPTERDPRSQRH
;
A
#
# COMPACT_ATOMS: atom_id res chain seq x y z
N PRO A 1 -24.87 -0.31 4.78
CA PRO A 1 -24.76 -0.64 3.36
C PRO A 1 -23.76 -1.74 3.16
N THR A 2 -24.15 -2.73 2.42
CA THR A 2 -23.45 -4.00 2.23
C THR A 2 -22.47 -3.97 1.04
N ARG A 3 -22.15 -2.79 0.51
CA ARG A 3 -21.40 -2.63 -0.73
C ARG A 3 -19.99 -2.11 -0.54
N GLU A 4 -19.64 -1.70 0.68
CA GLU A 4 -18.32 -1.20 1.03
C GLU A 4 -17.72 -1.96 2.20
N LYS A 5 -16.42 -2.04 2.24
CA LYS A 5 -15.65 -2.67 3.31
C LYS A 5 -14.36 -1.89 3.57
N ILE A 6 -13.83 -2.08 4.76
CA ILE A 6 -12.44 -1.77 5.08
C ILE A 6 -11.63 -3.02 4.72
N ALA A 7 -10.82 -2.94 3.66
CA ALA A 7 -9.95 -4.03 3.20
C ALA A 7 -8.48 -3.80 3.49
N SER A 8 -8.14 -2.57 3.88
CA SER A 8 -6.78 -2.11 4.16
C SER A 8 -6.52 -2.08 5.67
N SER A 9 -5.25 -2.03 6.05
CA SER A 9 -4.85 -1.81 7.44
C SER A 9 -5.36 -0.48 7.96
N LEU A 10 -5.74 -0.44 9.23
CA LEU A 10 -5.96 0.82 9.95
C LEU A 10 -4.61 1.48 10.23
N ASN A 11 -4.55 2.80 10.07
CA ASN A 11 -3.36 3.56 10.41
C ASN A 11 -3.63 4.41 11.66
N PHE A 12 -2.60 4.58 12.46
CA PHE A 12 -2.69 5.35 13.72
C PHE A 12 -1.67 6.47 13.71
N PHE A 13 -2.10 7.69 14.07
CA PHE A 13 -1.24 8.85 14.20
C PHE A 13 -1.81 9.84 15.23
N HIS A 14 -1.03 10.16 16.24
CA HIS A 14 -1.32 11.18 17.25
C HIS A 14 -2.75 11.11 17.81
N GLY A 15 -3.18 9.93 18.28
CA GLY A 15 -4.50 9.72 18.88
C GLY A 15 -5.65 9.63 17.88
N ARG A 16 -5.36 9.50 16.59
CA ARG A 16 -6.33 9.31 15.52
C ARG A 16 -6.17 7.96 14.87
N VAL A 17 -7.27 7.34 14.51
CA VAL A 17 -7.32 6.17 13.63
C VAL A 17 -7.79 6.62 12.26
N VAL A 18 -7.07 6.23 11.23
CA VAL A 18 -7.43 6.46 9.83
C VAL A 18 -7.87 5.13 9.23
N ALA A 19 -9.08 5.12 8.66
CA ALA A 19 -9.64 3.99 7.94
C ALA A 19 -9.96 4.39 6.50
N VAL A 20 -9.65 3.50 5.56
CA VAL A 20 -9.99 3.70 4.15
C VAL A 20 -10.92 2.59 3.67
N THR A 21 -11.79 2.88 2.71
CA THR A 21 -12.79 1.92 2.22
C THR A 21 -12.65 1.63 0.73
N GLY A 22 -13.20 0.51 0.34
CA GLY A 22 -13.37 0.09 -1.05
C GLY A 22 -14.62 -0.76 -1.24
N GLY A 23 -14.84 -1.26 -2.45
CA GLY A 23 -15.98 -2.08 -2.79
C GLY A 23 -15.98 -3.44 -2.09
N TYR A 24 -17.14 -4.05 -2.02
CA TYR A 24 -17.37 -5.38 -1.44
C TYR A 24 -18.20 -6.24 -2.40
N ILE A 25 -18.03 -7.57 -2.29
CA ILE A 25 -18.73 -8.55 -3.14
C ILE A 25 -18.52 -8.26 -4.64
N GLY A 26 -17.27 -8.44 -5.11
CA GLY A 26 -16.91 -8.31 -6.53
C GLY A 26 -17.16 -6.91 -7.08
N ASP A 27 -16.96 -5.89 -6.24
CA ASP A 27 -17.04 -4.47 -6.61
C ASP A 27 -18.39 -4.07 -7.22
N ALA A 28 -19.45 -4.69 -6.71
CA ALA A 28 -20.80 -4.38 -7.18
C ALA A 28 -21.21 -2.95 -6.79
N PRO A 29 -21.51 -2.07 -7.76
CA PRO A 29 -21.90 -0.70 -7.47
C PRO A 29 -23.24 -0.63 -6.71
N PRO A 30 -23.52 0.49 -5.99
CA PRO A 30 -22.66 1.64 -5.80
C PRO A 30 -21.66 1.46 -4.65
N TYR A 31 -20.43 1.93 -4.83
CA TYR A 31 -19.39 2.03 -3.79
C TYR A 31 -18.42 3.17 -4.14
N GLN A 32 -17.61 3.60 -3.16
CA GLN A 32 -16.49 4.50 -3.37
C GLN A 32 -15.43 4.36 -2.27
N GLY A 33 -14.30 5.05 -2.44
CA GLY A 33 -13.31 5.21 -1.39
C GLY A 33 -13.70 6.33 -0.43
N HIS A 34 -13.66 6.04 0.88
CA HIS A 34 -13.72 7.03 1.93
C HIS A 34 -12.40 7.03 2.69
N VAL A 35 -11.96 8.19 3.15
CA VAL A 35 -10.93 8.32 4.19
C VAL A 35 -11.61 8.86 5.42
N ALA A 36 -11.76 8.02 6.43
CA ALA A 36 -12.40 8.36 7.70
C ALA A 36 -11.33 8.55 8.79
N VAL A 37 -11.36 9.67 9.48
CA VAL A 37 -10.51 9.99 10.62
C VAL A 37 -11.34 9.91 11.88
N LEU A 38 -10.95 9.03 12.81
CA LEU A 38 -11.65 8.78 14.07
C LEU A 38 -10.76 9.15 15.25
N ASP A 39 -11.36 9.63 16.32
CA ASP A 39 -10.69 9.77 17.61
C ASP A 39 -10.43 8.39 18.20
N ALA A 40 -9.18 8.06 18.49
CA ALA A 40 -8.78 6.72 18.92
C ALA A 40 -9.30 6.35 20.32
N ALA A 41 -9.56 7.32 21.18
CA ALA A 41 -10.01 7.08 22.54
C ALA A 41 -11.53 6.83 22.61
N SER A 42 -12.30 7.59 21.82
CA SER A 42 -13.77 7.54 21.88
C SER A 42 -14.40 6.77 20.71
N GLY A 43 -13.66 6.50 19.64
CA GLY A 43 -14.19 5.95 18.39
C GLY A 43 -15.06 6.95 17.60
N ARG A 44 -15.14 8.20 18.03
CA ARG A 44 -15.96 9.21 17.35
C ARG A 44 -15.38 9.58 16.00
N LEU A 45 -16.21 9.55 14.96
CA LEU A 45 -15.86 10.04 13.62
C LEU A 45 -15.61 11.57 13.71
N LEU A 46 -14.42 12.00 13.28
CA LEU A 46 -14.00 13.38 13.28
C LEU A 46 -14.21 14.01 11.90
N HIS A 47 -13.65 13.41 10.88
CA HIS A 47 -13.68 13.93 9.52
C HIS A 47 -13.80 12.77 8.50
N VAL A 48 -14.32 13.09 7.32
CA VAL A 48 -14.38 12.19 6.17
C VAL A 48 -14.00 12.97 4.91
N TRP A 49 -13.23 12.32 4.07
CA TRP A 49 -13.05 12.69 2.68
C TRP A 49 -13.61 11.57 1.78
N ASN A 50 -14.32 11.94 0.72
CA ASN A 50 -14.94 11.03 -0.24
C ASN A 50 -14.17 11.10 -1.56
N SER A 51 -13.86 9.95 -2.18
CA SER A 51 -13.13 9.92 -3.46
C SER A 51 -13.97 10.38 -4.65
N LEU A 52 -15.28 10.20 -4.55
CA LEU A 52 -16.28 10.75 -5.46
C LEU A 52 -17.20 11.68 -4.68
N CYS A 53 -17.68 12.75 -5.30
CA CYS A 53 -18.40 13.84 -4.63
C CYS A 53 -17.57 14.42 -3.45
N SER A 54 -16.27 14.63 -3.65
CA SER A 54 -15.31 15.05 -2.61
C SER A 54 -15.54 16.46 -2.07
N ASP A 55 -16.44 17.21 -2.66
CA ASP A 55 -16.96 18.48 -2.15
C ASP A 55 -17.94 18.31 -0.96
N ARG A 56 -18.44 17.09 -0.73
CA ARG A 56 -19.26 16.72 0.43
C ARG A 56 -18.35 16.22 1.56
N ARG A 57 -18.58 16.71 2.78
CA ARG A 57 -17.68 16.48 3.95
C ARG A 57 -18.23 15.49 4.98
N GLU A 58 -19.41 14.99 4.77
CA GLU A 58 -20.02 13.93 5.57
C GLU A 58 -19.72 12.53 4.98
N LEU A 59 -19.84 11.49 5.79
CA LEU A 59 -19.86 10.13 5.28
C LEU A 59 -21.17 9.92 4.50
N ILE A 60 -21.05 9.93 3.18
CA ILE A 60 -22.21 9.82 2.30
C ILE A 60 -22.55 8.36 1.99
N ASP A 61 -23.81 8.08 1.73
CA ASP A 61 -24.20 6.85 1.05
C ASP A 61 -23.71 6.93 -0.41
N PRO A 62 -22.93 5.95 -0.91
CA PRO A 62 -22.40 5.98 -2.28
C PRO A 62 -23.49 6.13 -3.36
N SER A 63 -24.70 5.62 -3.10
CA SER A 63 -25.82 5.76 -4.04
C SER A 63 -26.30 7.21 -4.24
N SER A 64 -25.91 8.09 -3.31
CA SER A 64 -26.25 9.53 -3.38
C SER A 64 -25.27 10.35 -4.24
N CYS A 65 -24.16 9.74 -4.67
CA CYS A 65 -23.26 10.26 -5.67
C CYS A 65 -23.62 9.66 -7.02
N GLY A 66 -23.67 10.42 -8.08
CA GLY A 66 -24.05 9.93 -9.42
C GLY A 66 -23.00 9.01 -10.08
N GLU A 67 -21.89 8.73 -9.39
CA GLU A 67 -20.76 7.94 -9.84
C GLU A 67 -20.49 6.79 -8.86
N SER A 68 -19.73 5.78 -9.30
CA SER A 68 -19.31 4.64 -8.47
C SER A 68 -17.89 4.21 -8.85
N GLY A 69 -17.17 3.57 -7.93
CA GLY A 69 -15.76 3.18 -8.09
C GLY A 69 -14.83 3.98 -7.21
N SER A 70 -13.60 4.27 -7.70
CA SER A 70 -12.62 5.10 -6.96
C SER A 70 -12.30 4.60 -5.55
N ALA A 71 -12.29 3.28 -5.38
CA ALA A 71 -11.98 2.64 -4.10
C ALA A 71 -10.53 2.85 -3.70
N ILE A 72 -10.24 2.76 -2.39
CA ILE A 72 -8.88 2.82 -1.85
C ILE A 72 -8.49 1.41 -1.41
N TRP A 73 -7.82 0.66 -2.32
CA TRP A 73 -7.50 -0.75 -2.14
C TRP A 73 -6.16 -1.01 -1.47
N GLY A 74 -5.28 0.01 -1.40
CA GLY A 74 -3.91 -0.13 -0.92
C GLY A 74 -3.83 -0.84 0.43
N ARG A 75 -3.14 -1.99 0.49
CA ARG A 75 -3.13 -2.90 1.65
C ARG A 75 -2.63 -2.27 2.94
N ALA A 76 -1.69 -1.34 2.86
CA ALA A 76 -1.18 -0.63 4.02
C ALA A 76 -2.12 0.48 4.53
N GLY A 77 -3.24 0.74 3.86
CA GLY A 77 -4.08 1.90 4.13
C GLY A 77 -3.45 3.19 3.62
N ALA A 78 -3.67 4.28 4.31
CA ALA A 78 -3.03 5.56 4.00
C ALA A 78 -1.60 5.58 4.56
N ALA A 79 -0.62 5.91 3.72
CA ALA A 79 0.73 6.19 4.19
C ALA A 79 0.74 7.57 4.87
N ILE A 80 1.18 7.64 6.13
CA ILE A 80 1.15 8.87 6.92
C ILE A 80 2.57 9.44 7.05
N ASP A 81 2.75 10.70 6.68
CA ASP A 81 3.98 11.42 6.95
C ASP A 81 4.07 11.68 8.47
N SER A 82 5.08 11.10 9.11
CA SER A 82 5.24 11.17 10.57
C SER A 82 5.55 12.58 11.10
N THR A 83 5.94 13.51 10.23
CA THR A 83 6.25 14.90 10.60
C THR A 83 5.03 15.80 10.51
N THR A 84 4.24 15.64 9.45
CA THR A 84 3.13 16.55 9.14
C THR A 84 1.77 15.96 9.44
N GLY A 85 1.67 14.63 9.51
CA GLY A 85 0.42 13.90 9.59
C GLY A 85 -0.33 13.81 8.27
N ASP A 86 0.21 14.34 7.18
CA ASP A 86 -0.43 14.25 5.87
C ASP A 86 -0.59 12.80 5.46
N MET A 87 -1.75 12.49 4.88
CA MET A 87 -2.16 11.13 4.49
C MET A 87 -2.09 10.96 2.99
N TYR A 88 -1.38 9.94 2.53
CA TYR A 88 -1.18 9.62 1.12
C TYR A 88 -1.83 8.29 0.78
N PHE A 89 -2.61 8.25 -0.28
CA PHE A 89 -3.27 7.04 -0.78
C PHE A 89 -3.54 7.18 -2.28
N ALA A 90 -3.94 6.11 -2.92
CA ALA A 90 -4.37 6.13 -4.31
C ALA A 90 -5.76 5.50 -4.44
N THR A 91 -6.51 5.96 -5.41
CA THR A 91 -7.86 5.52 -5.75
C THR A 91 -7.85 4.63 -6.98
N GLY A 92 -8.81 3.74 -7.05
CA GLY A 92 -9.03 2.88 -8.21
C GLY A 92 -9.83 3.56 -9.31
N ASN A 93 -10.16 2.78 -10.32
CA ASN A 93 -10.86 3.23 -11.51
C ASN A 93 -12.24 3.82 -11.19
N ALA A 94 -12.49 4.98 -11.74
CA ALA A 94 -13.75 5.69 -11.76
C ALA A 94 -13.59 6.95 -12.62
N ARG A 95 -14.65 7.76 -12.70
CA ARG A 95 -14.55 9.08 -13.29
C ARG A 95 -13.50 9.94 -12.57
N TRP A 96 -12.68 10.60 -13.35
CA TRP A 96 -11.79 11.68 -12.89
C TRP A 96 -12.21 13.01 -13.55
N ASP A 97 -12.44 14.03 -12.76
CA ASP A 97 -12.68 15.39 -13.25
C ASP A 97 -11.73 16.43 -12.61
N GLY A 98 -10.86 15.98 -11.70
CA GLY A 98 -9.90 16.82 -11.00
C GLY A 98 -10.54 17.85 -10.07
N ARG A 99 -11.81 17.69 -9.72
CA ARG A 99 -12.57 18.62 -8.88
C ARG A 99 -13.30 17.92 -7.74
N ALA A 100 -14.21 17.04 -8.07
CA ALA A 100 -15.02 16.29 -7.12
C ALA A 100 -14.91 14.77 -7.27
N ASN A 101 -14.40 14.28 -8.41
CA ASN A 101 -14.26 12.88 -8.70
C ASN A 101 -12.78 12.55 -9.01
N TRP A 102 -12.21 11.62 -8.25
CA TRP A 102 -10.79 11.32 -8.21
C TRP A 102 -10.51 9.85 -8.52
N GLY A 103 -11.02 9.34 -9.65
CA GLY A 103 -10.67 8.00 -10.15
C GLY A 103 -9.21 7.94 -10.61
N ASP A 104 -8.52 6.83 -10.35
CA ASP A 104 -7.11 6.57 -10.71
C ASP A 104 -6.18 7.75 -10.38
N ALA A 105 -6.32 8.28 -9.16
CA ALA A 105 -5.54 9.38 -8.66
C ALA A 105 -4.80 9.02 -7.37
N ALA A 106 -3.57 9.49 -7.24
CA ALA A 106 -2.89 9.51 -5.95
C ALA A 106 -3.16 10.87 -5.29
N ILE A 107 -3.54 10.85 -4.02
CA ILE A 107 -4.01 12.01 -3.27
C ILE A 107 -3.20 12.14 -1.98
N ALA A 108 -2.85 13.36 -1.62
CA ALA A 108 -2.41 13.73 -0.29
C ALA A 108 -3.46 14.62 0.37
N LEU A 109 -3.93 14.19 1.54
CA LEU A 109 -4.79 15.00 2.42
C LEU A 109 -3.98 15.53 3.58
N ASP A 110 -4.43 16.65 4.15
CA ASP A 110 -3.91 17.10 5.44
C ASP A 110 -4.26 16.11 6.57
N ALA A 111 -3.64 16.28 7.73
CA ALA A 111 -3.77 15.39 8.89
C ALA A 111 -5.22 15.24 9.41
N ASP A 112 -6.12 16.11 9.01
CA ASP A 112 -7.54 16.10 9.40
C ASP A 112 -8.45 15.59 8.26
N ALA A 113 -7.91 15.21 7.10
CA ALA A 113 -8.68 14.86 5.90
C ALA A 113 -9.65 15.98 5.46
N THR A 114 -9.31 17.23 5.73
CA THR A 114 -10.20 18.38 5.43
C THR A 114 -9.90 19.03 4.09
N LYS A 115 -8.69 18.83 3.55
CA LYS A 115 -8.28 19.42 2.27
C LYS A 115 -7.24 18.55 1.55
N ILE A 116 -7.28 18.60 0.23
CA ILE A 116 -6.22 18.05 -0.62
C ILE A 116 -5.03 19.00 -0.55
N VAL A 117 -3.86 18.49 -0.17
CA VAL A 117 -2.60 19.26 -0.11
C VAL A 117 -1.75 19.06 -1.37
N ASP A 118 -1.89 17.92 -2.05
CA ASP A 118 -1.37 17.66 -3.40
C ASP A 118 -2.13 16.49 -4.04
N ASN A 119 -2.02 16.34 -5.36
CA ASN A 119 -2.62 15.25 -6.08
C ASN A 119 -1.80 14.92 -7.32
N TYR A 120 -2.03 13.72 -7.87
CA TYR A 120 -1.42 13.28 -9.11
C TYR A 120 -2.35 12.28 -9.79
N THR A 121 -2.47 12.37 -11.12
CA THR A 121 -3.21 11.43 -11.96
C THR A 121 -2.36 11.12 -13.19
N PRO A 122 -2.21 9.83 -13.59
CA PRO A 122 -1.51 9.46 -14.81
C PRO A 122 -2.17 10.06 -16.06
N THR A 123 -1.38 10.30 -17.10
CA THR A 123 -1.91 10.82 -18.37
C THR A 123 -2.83 9.82 -19.07
N ASN A 124 -2.66 8.52 -18.82
CA ASN A 124 -3.42 7.42 -19.39
C ASN A 124 -4.57 6.93 -18.49
N THR A 125 -5.11 7.76 -17.61
CA THR A 125 -6.17 7.38 -16.65
C THR A 125 -7.40 6.77 -17.32
N ASP A 126 -7.79 7.23 -18.52
CA ASP A 126 -8.92 6.68 -19.25
C ASP A 126 -8.65 5.24 -19.73
N GLU A 127 -7.40 4.95 -20.10
CA GLU A 127 -6.95 3.59 -20.45
C GLU A 127 -6.92 2.69 -19.21
N LEU A 128 -6.45 3.20 -18.07
CA LEU A 128 -6.44 2.46 -16.80
C LEU A 128 -7.87 2.05 -16.43
N GLY A 129 -8.81 2.99 -16.45
CA GLY A 129 -10.22 2.72 -16.16
C GLY A 129 -10.85 1.71 -17.13
N ALA A 130 -10.56 1.81 -18.43
CA ALA A 130 -11.10 0.89 -19.44
C ALA A 130 -10.59 -0.57 -19.29
N ARG A 131 -9.44 -0.77 -18.65
CA ARG A 131 -8.78 -2.07 -18.47
C ARG A 131 -8.86 -2.60 -17.04
N ASP A 132 -9.57 -1.94 -16.15
CA ASP A 132 -9.56 -2.25 -14.71
C ASP A 132 -8.14 -2.27 -14.13
N ALA A 133 -7.29 -1.37 -14.59
CA ALA A 133 -5.87 -1.30 -14.22
C ALA A 133 -5.64 -0.27 -13.10
N ASP A 134 -6.37 -0.41 -12.00
CA ASP A 134 -6.37 0.52 -10.86
C ASP A 134 -4.99 1.01 -10.45
N LEU A 135 -4.79 2.32 -10.42
CA LEU A 135 -3.67 2.95 -9.74
C LEU A 135 -3.73 2.68 -8.22
N GLY A 136 -4.95 2.64 -7.67
CA GLY A 136 -5.21 2.44 -6.25
C GLY A 136 -5.08 1.00 -5.75
N SER A 137 -4.62 0.06 -6.55
CA SER A 137 -4.40 -1.33 -6.12
C SER A 137 -3.32 -1.47 -5.05
N THR A 138 -2.45 -0.49 -4.89
CA THR A 138 -1.36 -0.46 -3.90
C THR A 138 -1.32 0.86 -3.15
N SER A 139 -0.67 0.84 -1.96
CA SER A 139 -0.41 2.06 -1.19
C SER A 139 0.84 2.78 -1.69
N PRO A 140 0.89 4.12 -1.61
CA PRO A 140 2.09 4.89 -1.92
C PRO A 140 3.24 4.59 -0.95
N ALA A 141 4.48 4.66 -1.44
CA ALA A 141 5.69 4.64 -0.63
C ALA A 141 6.25 6.07 -0.48
N LEU A 142 6.35 6.57 0.75
CA LEU A 142 6.93 7.88 1.05
C LEU A 142 8.46 7.76 1.13
N LEU A 143 9.18 8.43 0.22
CA LEU A 143 10.63 8.26 0.09
C LEU A 143 11.45 9.33 0.82
N GLY A 144 10.78 10.34 1.35
CA GLY A 144 11.42 11.56 1.84
C GLY A 144 11.76 12.55 0.72
N GLY A 145 12.21 13.75 1.10
CA GLY A 145 12.57 14.81 0.13
C GLY A 145 11.41 15.26 -0.78
N GLY A 146 10.17 15.01 -0.40
CA GLY A 146 9.00 15.34 -1.20
C GLY A 146 8.80 14.40 -2.40
N PHE A 147 9.18 13.14 -2.30
CA PHE A 147 8.92 12.15 -3.35
C PHE A 147 8.10 10.97 -2.84
N VAL A 148 7.25 10.48 -3.73
CA VAL A 148 6.39 9.31 -3.51
C VAL A 148 6.53 8.35 -4.68
N ALA A 149 6.63 7.06 -4.41
CA ALA A 149 6.52 6.02 -5.42
C ALA A 149 5.12 5.39 -5.35
N GLN A 150 4.40 5.37 -6.49
CA GLN A 150 3.06 4.80 -6.64
C GLN A 150 3.08 3.73 -7.73
N GLY A 151 2.72 2.52 -7.37
CA GLY A 151 2.49 1.43 -8.32
C GLY A 151 1.03 1.34 -8.77
N GLY A 152 0.71 0.32 -9.54
CA GLY A 152 -0.65 0.03 -10.02
C GLY A 152 -0.76 -1.33 -10.69
N LYS A 153 -1.97 -1.72 -11.09
CA LYS A 153 -2.23 -2.94 -11.87
C LYS A 153 -1.66 -2.88 -13.30
N ASP A 154 -1.21 -1.75 -13.75
CA ASP A 154 -0.64 -1.60 -15.10
C ASP A 154 0.85 -2.04 -15.19
N GLY A 155 1.38 -2.67 -14.15
CA GLY A 155 2.76 -3.16 -14.12
C GLY A 155 3.81 -2.06 -14.02
N THR A 156 3.43 -0.85 -13.60
CA THR A 156 4.36 0.28 -13.50
C THR A 156 4.45 0.86 -12.07
N ILE A 157 5.60 1.43 -11.75
CA ILE A 157 5.84 2.25 -10.56
C ILE A 157 6.20 3.65 -11.05
N ARG A 158 5.44 4.64 -10.58
CA ARG A 158 5.62 6.06 -10.91
C ARG A 158 6.25 6.78 -9.74
N LEU A 159 7.38 7.43 -9.98
CA LEU A 159 8.02 8.33 -9.02
C LEU A 159 7.50 9.74 -9.25
N VAL A 160 6.88 10.30 -8.24
CA VAL A 160 6.20 11.60 -8.33
C VAL A 160 6.77 12.55 -7.28
N ALA A 161 7.12 13.77 -7.70
CA ALA A 161 7.47 14.84 -6.76
C ALA A 161 6.19 15.46 -6.17
N TRP A 162 6.14 15.58 -4.85
CA TRP A 162 5.01 16.11 -4.09
C TRP A 162 5.36 17.41 -3.38
N GLY A 163 4.37 18.26 -3.17
CA GLY A 163 4.59 19.51 -2.46
C GLY A 163 3.32 20.03 -1.80
N ARG A 164 3.31 20.16 -0.47
CA ARG A 164 2.14 20.60 0.33
C ARG A 164 1.49 21.91 -0.11
N THR A 165 2.18 22.71 -0.89
CA THR A 165 1.69 24.03 -1.36
C THR A 165 0.94 23.97 -2.68
N ARG A 166 0.86 22.80 -3.34
CA ARG A 166 0.19 22.65 -4.64
C ARG A 166 -1.32 22.66 -4.51
N GLY A 167 -1.84 22.11 -3.41
CA GLY A 167 -3.27 22.13 -3.09
C GLY A 167 -4.11 21.24 -4.03
N PRO A 168 -5.40 21.56 -4.18
CA PRO A 168 -6.33 20.77 -4.96
C PRO A 168 -6.25 21.00 -6.47
N THR A 169 -5.35 21.86 -6.96
CA THR A 169 -5.20 22.08 -8.42
C THR A 169 -4.89 20.77 -9.10
N PRO A 170 -5.71 20.30 -10.07
CA PRO A 170 -5.52 19.03 -10.72
C PRO A 170 -4.18 18.93 -11.42
N ARG A 171 -3.48 17.82 -11.21
CA ARG A 171 -2.20 17.52 -11.87
C ARG A 171 -2.28 16.20 -12.61
N LYS A 172 -2.11 16.25 -13.93
CA LYS A 172 -2.11 15.08 -14.81
C LYS A 172 -0.71 14.91 -15.41
N GLY A 173 -0.07 13.74 -15.15
CA GLY A 173 1.31 13.49 -15.58
C GLY A 173 2.38 14.24 -14.78
N GLY A 174 3.59 14.30 -15.32
CA GLY A 174 4.73 14.97 -14.69
C GLY A 174 5.48 14.07 -13.71
N GLU A 175 5.52 12.78 -13.98
CA GLU A 175 6.34 11.79 -13.28
C GLU A 175 7.83 12.12 -13.43
N ALA A 176 8.57 12.07 -12.34
CA ALA A 176 10.02 12.20 -12.36
C ALA A 176 10.66 10.95 -13.01
N GLN A 177 10.01 9.80 -12.87
CA GLN A 177 10.43 8.52 -13.42
C GLN A 177 9.27 7.54 -13.49
N VAL A 178 9.29 6.67 -14.50
CA VAL A 178 8.41 5.50 -14.60
C VAL A 178 9.28 4.25 -14.70
N LEU A 179 8.95 3.22 -13.93
CA LEU A 179 9.68 1.95 -13.84
C LEU A 179 8.68 0.80 -13.96
N SER A 180 9.18 -0.38 -14.31
CA SER A 180 8.38 -1.60 -14.19
C SER A 180 8.29 -2.06 -12.72
N THR A 181 7.19 -2.71 -12.37
CA THR A 181 7.08 -3.54 -11.16
C THR A 181 8.09 -4.69 -11.22
N PRO A 182 8.33 -5.45 -10.13
CA PRO A 182 9.38 -6.48 -10.13
C PRO A 182 9.33 -7.46 -11.30
N SER A 183 8.15 -7.92 -11.71
CA SER A 183 7.99 -8.82 -12.87
C SER A 183 7.32 -8.16 -14.08
N GLY A 184 6.98 -6.88 -14.01
CA GLY A 184 6.25 -6.17 -15.05
C GLY A 184 4.75 -6.47 -15.07
N THR A 185 4.22 -7.04 -13.99
CA THR A 185 2.80 -7.38 -13.83
C THR A 185 2.13 -6.52 -12.76
N ASP A 186 0.86 -6.78 -12.52
CA ASP A 186 0.03 -6.09 -11.53
C ASP A 186 0.69 -6.01 -10.16
N LEU A 187 0.68 -4.84 -9.54
CA LEU A 187 1.12 -4.62 -8.17
C LEU A 187 -0.08 -4.42 -7.25
N PHE A 188 -0.32 -5.42 -6.39
CA PHE A 188 -1.38 -5.39 -5.36
C PHE A 188 -0.83 -5.20 -3.95
N THR A 189 0.48 -5.14 -3.80
CA THR A 189 1.17 -5.16 -2.52
C THR A 189 1.63 -3.77 -2.16
N ALA A 190 1.65 -3.45 -0.87
CA ALA A 190 2.24 -2.21 -0.38
C ALA A 190 3.78 -2.32 -0.41
N PRO A 191 4.50 -1.37 -1.00
CA PRO A 191 5.95 -1.32 -0.90
C PRO A 191 6.41 -1.07 0.54
N ALA A 192 7.55 -1.64 0.92
CA ALA A 192 8.23 -1.29 2.17
C ALA A 192 9.33 -0.26 1.91
N VAL A 193 9.55 0.63 2.86
CA VAL A 193 10.62 1.64 2.82
C VAL A 193 11.55 1.45 4.02
N MET A 194 12.87 1.49 3.79
CA MET A 194 13.89 1.44 4.81
C MET A 194 14.87 2.60 4.64
N HIS A 195 15.13 3.30 5.73
CA HIS A 195 16.18 4.32 5.79
C HIS A 195 17.43 3.73 6.46
N ALA A 196 18.51 3.59 5.69
CA ALA A 196 19.79 3.10 6.16
C ALA A 196 20.87 4.18 5.96
N GLY A 197 21.19 4.90 7.03
CA GLY A 197 22.02 6.09 6.94
C GLY A 197 21.40 7.15 6.04
N SER A 198 22.12 7.57 5.00
CA SER A 198 21.63 8.54 4.02
C SER A 198 20.88 7.90 2.83
N THR A 199 20.76 6.57 2.80
CA THR A 199 20.18 5.84 1.69
C THR A 199 18.73 5.44 2.02
N THR A 200 17.79 5.78 1.15
CA THR A 200 16.43 5.28 1.22
C THR A 200 16.29 4.08 0.27
N TRP A 201 15.86 2.96 0.81
CA TRP A 201 15.55 1.74 0.08
C TRP A 201 14.05 1.56 -0.06
N VAL A 202 13.63 1.02 -1.20
CA VAL A 202 12.24 0.66 -1.51
C VAL A 202 12.22 -0.80 -1.93
N PHE A 203 11.29 -1.56 -1.36
CA PHE A 203 11.09 -2.97 -1.68
C PHE A 203 9.65 -3.19 -2.12
N ALA A 204 9.46 -3.93 -3.20
CA ALA A 204 8.14 -4.34 -3.64
C ALA A 204 8.16 -5.81 -4.07
N GLY A 205 7.05 -6.50 -3.87
CA GLY A 205 6.79 -7.82 -4.37
C GLY A 205 5.52 -7.82 -5.21
N ASP A 206 5.54 -8.50 -6.34
CA ASP A 206 4.36 -8.83 -7.15
C ASP A 206 4.22 -10.35 -7.30
N ASN A 207 3.31 -10.82 -8.13
CA ASN A 207 3.08 -12.25 -8.30
C ASN A 207 4.28 -13.00 -8.90
N GLY A 208 5.18 -12.33 -9.61
CA GLY A 208 6.28 -12.96 -10.33
C GLY A 208 7.67 -12.59 -9.81
N GLY A 209 7.79 -11.65 -8.87
CA GLY A 209 9.09 -11.22 -8.39
C GLY A 209 9.09 -10.35 -7.14
N THR A 210 10.28 -10.22 -6.57
CA THR A 210 10.59 -9.23 -5.52
C THR A 210 11.79 -8.43 -5.96
N ALA A 211 11.75 -7.11 -5.78
CA ALA A 211 12.84 -6.22 -6.15
C ALA A 211 13.10 -5.13 -5.12
N ALA A 212 14.30 -4.59 -5.15
CA ALA A 212 14.73 -3.47 -4.34
C ALA A 212 15.36 -2.37 -5.19
N TRP A 213 15.06 -1.14 -4.81
CA TRP A 213 15.65 0.08 -5.39
C TRP A 213 16.22 0.94 -4.29
N THR A 214 17.23 1.73 -4.63
CA THR A 214 17.65 2.87 -3.82
C THR A 214 17.12 4.15 -4.41
N PHE A 215 16.69 5.06 -3.58
CA PHE A 215 16.25 6.40 -3.96
C PHE A 215 17.34 7.43 -3.63
N SER A 216 17.73 8.22 -4.62
CA SER A 216 18.69 9.32 -4.47
C SER A 216 18.52 10.32 -5.61
N GLY A 217 18.64 11.62 -5.33
CA GLY A 217 18.61 12.68 -6.34
C GLY A 217 17.33 12.69 -7.18
N GLY A 218 16.18 12.34 -6.60
CA GLY A 218 14.90 12.28 -7.31
C GLY A 218 14.77 11.10 -8.29
N ARG A 219 15.55 10.04 -8.11
CA ARG A 219 15.52 8.84 -8.95
C ARG A 219 15.58 7.56 -8.12
N LEU A 220 14.89 6.53 -8.61
CA LEU A 220 14.98 5.15 -8.15
C LEU A 220 15.96 4.38 -9.03
N GLN A 221 16.89 3.66 -8.41
CA GLN A 221 17.84 2.78 -9.09
C GLN A 221 17.67 1.35 -8.58
N GLU A 222 17.33 0.42 -9.49
CA GLU A 222 17.24 -1.00 -9.15
C GLU A 222 18.61 -1.51 -8.64
N ARG A 223 18.58 -2.23 -7.54
CA ARG A 223 19.76 -2.82 -6.90
C ARG A 223 19.80 -4.32 -7.06
N TRP A 224 18.66 -4.95 -6.87
CA TRP A 224 18.50 -6.37 -7.11
C TRP A 224 17.02 -6.69 -7.38
N LYS A 225 16.82 -7.80 -8.06
CA LYS A 225 15.52 -8.46 -8.19
C LYS A 225 15.67 -9.97 -8.30
N ASN A 226 14.64 -10.69 -7.95
CA ASN A 226 14.54 -12.14 -8.11
C ASN A 226 13.19 -12.52 -8.72
N ARG A 227 12.97 -13.81 -8.95
CA ARG A 227 11.73 -14.37 -9.51
C ARG A 227 10.84 -15.02 -8.44
N ASN A 228 10.98 -14.63 -7.21
CA ASN A 228 10.12 -15.09 -6.13
C ASN A 228 9.07 -14.01 -5.89
N GLY A 229 7.83 -14.30 -6.25
CA GLY A 229 6.70 -13.44 -5.94
C GLY A 229 6.42 -13.38 -4.45
N GLY A 230 5.59 -12.43 -4.06
CA GLY A 230 5.18 -12.32 -2.67
C GLY A 230 4.18 -11.21 -2.41
N THR A 231 3.69 -11.20 -1.19
CA THR A 231 2.78 -10.17 -0.67
C THR A 231 3.54 -8.93 -0.23
N SER A 232 2.86 -8.01 0.48
CA SER A 232 3.50 -6.77 0.94
C SER A 232 4.72 -7.06 1.81
N PRO A 233 5.93 -6.63 1.40
CA PRO A 233 7.15 -6.84 2.16
C PRO A 233 7.11 -6.14 3.52
N VAL A 234 7.79 -6.71 4.51
CA VAL A 234 7.94 -6.12 5.84
C VAL A 234 9.43 -6.02 6.18
N ILE A 235 9.87 -4.85 6.65
CA ILE A 235 11.22 -4.65 7.18
C ILE A 235 11.14 -4.63 8.70
N ALA A 236 11.89 -5.53 9.35
CA ALA A 236 12.04 -5.55 10.79
C ALA A 236 13.38 -6.21 11.19
N GLY A 237 14.02 -5.71 12.25
CA GLY A 237 15.27 -6.27 12.78
C GLY A 237 16.41 -6.34 11.74
N GLY A 238 16.42 -5.42 10.75
CA GLY A 238 17.43 -5.42 9.68
C GLY A 238 17.24 -6.50 8.61
N LEU A 239 16.07 -7.14 8.56
CA LEU A 239 15.72 -8.18 7.58
C LEU A 239 14.47 -7.81 6.79
N LEU A 240 14.36 -8.35 5.59
CA LEU A 240 13.22 -8.21 4.69
C LEU A 240 12.43 -9.52 4.66
N TYR A 241 11.16 -9.45 5.05
CA TYR A 241 10.23 -10.57 5.09
C TYR A 241 9.26 -10.47 3.93
N VAL A 242 9.14 -11.53 3.12
CA VAL A 242 8.25 -11.59 1.96
C VAL A 242 7.50 -12.92 1.98
N TYR A 243 6.20 -12.85 2.19
CA TYR A 243 5.34 -14.04 2.19
C TYR A 243 4.90 -14.38 0.76
N ASP A 244 5.10 -15.63 0.39
CA ASP A 244 4.59 -16.19 -0.86
C ASP A 244 3.21 -16.82 -0.62
N PRO A 245 2.14 -16.36 -1.30
CA PRO A 245 0.79 -16.91 -1.12
C PRO A 245 0.66 -18.41 -1.41
N ASP A 246 1.56 -18.96 -2.22
CA ASP A 246 1.61 -20.40 -2.52
C ASP A 246 2.30 -21.23 -1.40
N GLY A 247 2.81 -20.55 -0.39
CA GLY A 247 3.40 -21.12 0.81
C GLY A 247 4.88 -20.77 0.97
N GLY A 248 5.22 -20.37 2.19
CA GLY A 248 6.58 -20.04 2.59
C GLY A 248 6.83 -18.55 2.79
N LEU A 249 7.39 -18.22 3.94
CA LEU A 249 7.85 -16.89 4.28
C LEU A 249 9.35 -16.82 4.03
N ARG A 250 9.76 -16.05 3.02
CA ARG A 250 11.17 -15.83 2.68
C ARG A 250 11.71 -14.65 3.45
N ILE A 251 12.90 -14.81 4.01
CA ILE A 251 13.61 -13.77 4.77
C ILE A 251 14.91 -13.47 4.06
N TYR A 252 15.12 -12.21 3.69
CA TYR A 252 16.27 -11.76 2.90
C TYR A 252 17.11 -10.72 3.66
N THR A 253 18.39 -10.63 3.27
CA THR A 253 19.20 -9.43 3.53
C THR A 253 18.72 -8.31 2.62
N PRO A 254 18.24 -7.16 3.15
CA PRO A 254 17.58 -6.14 2.35
C PRO A 254 18.45 -5.57 1.23
N GLU A 255 19.72 -5.31 1.52
CA GLU A 255 20.62 -4.61 0.59
C GLU A 255 21.10 -5.51 -0.57
N THR A 256 21.09 -6.82 -0.39
CA THR A 256 21.64 -7.76 -1.39
C THR A 256 20.60 -8.68 -2.01
N GLY A 257 19.42 -8.82 -1.38
CA GLY A 257 18.42 -9.81 -1.79
C GLY A 257 18.85 -11.27 -1.54
N GLN A 258 19.95 -11.48 -0.76
CA GLN A 258 20.39 -12.82 -0.39
C GLN A 258 19.37 -13.45 0.55
N LEU A 259 18.93 -14.66 0.22
CA LEU A 259 18.03 -15.44 1.06
C LEU A 259 18.77 -15.86 2.35
N VAL A 260 18.26 -15.43 3.48
CA VAL A 260 18.76 -15.82 4.81
C VAL A 260 18.13 -17.17 5.20
N THR A 261 16.82 -17.26 5.13
CA THR A 261 16.07 -18.50 5.41
C THR A 261 14.67 -18.45 4.79
N LYS A 262 14.02 -19.58 4.74
CA LYS A 262 12.61 -19.74 4.40
C LYS A 262 11.92 -20.47 5.55
N LEU A 263 10.85 -19.90 6.07
CA LEU A 263 9.95 -20.57 7.01
C LEU A 263 8.83 -21.22 6.21
N ASP A 264 8.56 -22.50 6.48
CA ASP A 264 7.46 -23.20 5.85
C ASP A 264 6.15 -22.76 6.51
N CYS A 265 5.17 -22.47 5.69
CA CYS A 265 3.81 -22.09 6.09
C CYS A 265 2.83 -22.48 4.99
N GLY A 266 1.56 -22.42 5.27
CA GLY A 266 0.52 -22.73 4.29
C GLY A 266 0.24 -21.61 3.31
N SER A 267 -0.72 -21.85 2.45
CA SER A 267 -1.16 -20.89 1.46
C SER A 267 -2.11 -19.83 2.06
N GLY A 268 -2.02 -18.64 1.54
CA GLY A 268 -2.87 -17.52 1.93
C GLY A 268 -3.37 -16.75 0.72
N HIS A 269 -3.57 -15.45 0.93
CA HIS A 269 -3.91 -14.56 -0.16
C HIS A 269 -2.99 -13.32 -0.10
N TRP A 270 -3.50 -12.16 0.29
CA TRP A 270 -2.70 -10.94 0.41
C TRP A 270 -2.18 -10.69 1.83
N ASN A 271 -2.10 -11.73 2.64
CA ASN A 271 -1.64 -11.66 4.02
C ASN A 271 -0.16 -11.23 4.07
N SER A 272 0.21 -10.52 5.11
CA SER A 272 1.60 -10.12 5.36
C SER A 272 2.00 -10.48 6.78
N PRO A 273 3.27 -10.78 7.06
CA PRO A 273 3.72 -11.07 8.41
C PRO A 273 3.69 -9.82 9.30
N ILE A 274 3.48 -10.04 10.58
CA ILE A 274 3.77 -9.08 11.64
C ILE A 274 5.05 -9.54 12.31
N VAL A 275 6.03 -8.65 12.41
CA VAL A 275 7.33 -8.95 13.01
C VAL A 275 7.58 -7.97 14.16
N VAL A 276 7.61 -8.48 15.39
CA VAL A 276 7.74 -7.66 16.60
C VAL A 276 8.30 -8.51 17.75
N ASP A 277 9.16 -7.92 18.56
CA ASP A 277 9.71 -8.50 19.80
C ASP A 277 10.29 -9.93 19.62
N GLY A 278 11.03 -10.15 18.52
CA GLY A 278 11.64 -11.44 18.21
C GLY A 278 10.65 -12.51 17.76
N MET A 279 9.43 -12.14 17.47
CA MET A 279 8.39 -13.01 16.93
C MET A 279 8.00 -12.63 15.53
N VAL A 280 7.62 -13.62 14.75
CA VAL A 280 6.98 -13.47 13.44
C VAL A 280 5.61 -14.14 13.51
N ALA A 281 4.56 -13.41 13.24
CA ALA A 281 3.19 -13.93 13.16
C ALA A 281 2.68 -13.77 11.73
N LEU A 282 2.15 -14.84 11.14
CA LEU A 282 1.59 -14.85 9.80
C LEU A 282 0.21 -15.51 9.79
N PRO A 283 -0.86 -14.80 9.45
CA PRO A 283 -2.16 -15.42 9.24
C PRO A 283 -2.20 -16.11 7.87
N GLU A 284 -2.71 -17.33 7.84
CA GLU A 284 -2.99 -18.10 6.63
C GLU A 284 -4.49 -18.17 6.35
N GLY A 285 -4.84 -18.55 5.14
CA GLY A 285 -6.22 -18.67 4.68
C GLY A 285 -6.55 -17.66 3.60
N ASN A 286 -7.66 -17.88 2.94
CA ASN A 286 -8.05 -17.10 1.77
C ASN A 286 -9.55 -16.77 1.81
N SER A 287 -9.87 -15.56 2.21
CA SER A 287 -11.26 -15.07 2.28
C SER A 287 -11.92 -14.95 0.90
N ASN A 288 -11.14 -14.73 -0.16
CA ASN A 288 -11.67 -14.68 -1.53
C ASN A 288 -12.14 -16.06 -2.01
N GLN A 289 -11.66 -17.14 -1.40
CA GLN A 289 -12.18 -18.50 -1.59
C GLN A 289 -13.30 -18.85 -0.60
N HIS A 290 -13.86 -17.85 0.10
CA HIS A 290 -14.90 -18.01 1.12
C HIS A 290 -14.52 -18.99 2.25
N ARG A 291 -13.25 -19.16 2.55
CA ARG A 291 -12.80 -19.97 3.68
C ARG A 291 -13.20 -19.27 4.97
N THR A 292 -13.78 -20.02 5.89
CA THR A 292 -14.22 -19.54 7.21
C THR A 292 -13.27 -19.91 8.33
N SER A 293 -12.16 -20.58 7.99
CA SER A 293 -11.10 -20.97 8.92
C SER A 293 -9.73 -20.67 8.31
N GLY A 294 -8.75 -20.47 9.14
CA GLY A 294 -7.36 -20.26 8.78
C GLY A 294 -6.45 -20.70 9.92
N VAL A 295 -5.15 -20.54 9.74
CA VAL A 295 -4.10 -20.81 10.73
C VAL A 295 -3.39 -19.49 11.02
N LEU A 296 -2.95 -19.30 12.25
CA LEU A 296 -2.01 -18.25 12.62
C LEU A 296 -0.69 -18.94 13.01
N ASP A 297 0.29 -18.85 12.11
CA ASP A 297 1.64 -19.31 12.41
C ASP A 297 2.38 -18.28 13.22
N ILE A 298 3.07 -18.75 14.27
CA ILE A 298 3.92 -17.90 15.12
C ILE A 298 5.27 -18.56 15.28
N TRP A 299 6.32 -17.90 14.79
CA TRP A 299 7.71 -18.28 15.03
C TRP A 299 8.33 -17.35 16.05
N ARG A 300 9.14 -17.90 16.92
CA ARG A 300 9.92 -17.14 17.90
C ARG A 300 11.41 -17.41 17.68
N TYR A 301 12.21 -16.39 17.71
CA TYR A 301 13.65 -16.54 17.77
C TYR A 301 14.05 -17.11 19.13
N ASP A 302 14.73 -18.26 19.13
CA ASP A 302 15.30 -18.85 20.34
C ASP A 302 16.83 -18.62 20.32
N PRO A 303 17.37 -17.71 21.15
CA PRO A 303 18.79 -17.44 21.19
C PRO A 303 19.61 -18.60 21.77
N THR A 304 18.96 -19.63 22.35
CA THR A 304 19.64 -20.82 22.88
C THR A 304 19.80 -21.94 21.84
N GLU A 305 19.04 -21.94 20.77
CA GLU A 305 19.26 -22.82 19.62
C GLU A 305 20.51 -22.33 18.86
N ARG A 306 21.65 -22.96 19.11
CA ARG A 306 22.88 -22.70 18.35
C ARG A 306 22.67 -23.11 16.90
N ASP A 307 22.99 -22.21 15.96
CA ASP A 307 23.04 -22.52 14.53
C ASP A 307 23.87 -23.83 14.32
N PRO A 308 23.27 -24.91 13.81
CA PRO A 308 24.00 -26.15 13.56
C PRO A 308 25.21 -25.99 12.63
N ARG A 309 25.30 -24.86 11.90
CA ARG A 309 26.41 -24.52 10.99
C ARG A 309 27.61 -23.90 11.69
N SER A 310 27.50 -23.48 12.97
CA SER A 310 28.62 -22.92 13.74
C SER A 310 29.62 -23.97 14.25
N GLN A 311 29.39 -25.27 13.99
CA GLN A 311 30.26 -26.39 14.43
C GLN A 311 31.13 -26.99 13.32
N ARG A 312 31.27 -26.33 12.17
CA ARG A 312 32.23 -26.79 11.14
C ARG A 312 33.44 -25.86 11.15
N HIS A 313 34.41 -26.23 11.96
CA HIS A 313 35.80 -25.79 11.86
C HIS A 313 36.63 -26.89 11.22
#